data_b90905522be22b7c8c0d9e27e9a266af
#
_entry.id   b90905522be22b7c8c0d9e27e9a266af
#
_cell.length_a   1.000
_cell.length_b   1.000
_cell.length_c   1.000
_cell.angle_alpha   90.00
_cell.angle_beta   90.00
_cell.angle_gamma   90.00
#
_symmetry.space_group_name_H-M   'P 1'
#
loop_
_entity.id
_entity.type
_entity.pdbx_description
1 polymer ?
#
loop_
_entity_poly.entity_id
_entity_poly.type
_entity_poly.pdbx_seq_one_letter_code
_entity_poly.pdbx_strand_id
1 'polypeptide(L)'
;DMMHMSKQGIYDQLTSEYGEKFPADAAQYAIDNVEADWNANALEKAKLYRDQGSMSKSAIHDQLTSQYGEQFTESEADYAIANL
;
A
#
# COMPACT_ATOMS: atom_id res chain seq x y z
N ASP A 1 -1.77 7.05 -9.24
CA ASP A 1 -1.05 6.27 -8.25
C ASP A 1 -1.73 6.30 -6.88
N MET A 2 -2.88 6.89 -6.81
CA MET A 2 -3.73 6.81 -5.62
C MET A 2 -2.98 7.09 -4.32
N MET A 3 -2.08 8.08 -4.33
CA MET A 3 -1.29 8.46 -3.15
C MET A 3 -0.40 7.33 -2.64
N HIS A 4 0.13 6.54 -3.54
CA HIS A 4 1.07 5.45 -3.25
C HIS A 4 0.46 4.35 -2.37
N MET A 5 -0.83 4.12 -2.51
CA MET A 5 -1.52 3.09 -1.74
C MET A 5 -1.15 1.69 -2.21
N SER A 6 -1.31 0.71 -1.33
CA SER A 6 -1.19 -0.69 -1.71
C SER A 6 -2.44 -1.13 -2.46
N LYS A 7 -2.35 -2.29 -3.13
CA LYS A 7 -3.49 -2.87 -3.82
C LYS A 7 -4.65 -3.12 -2.85
N GLN A 8 -4.33 -3.71 -1.67
CA GLN A 8 -5.36 -3.98 -0.66
C GLN A 8 -5.94 -2.68 -0.10
N GLY A 9 -5.10 -1.65 0.07
CA GLY A 9 -5.57 -0.36 0.55
C GLY A 9 -6.58 0.27 -0.39
N ILE A 10 -6.34 0.16 -1.70
CA ILE A 10 -7.28 0.67 -2.69
C ILE A 10 -8.59 -0.13 -2.64
N TYR A 11 -8.49 -1.46 -2.51
CA TYR A 11 -9.68 -2.30 -2.41
C TYR A 11 -10.53 -1.88 -1.21
N ASP A 12 -9.90 -1.66 -0.06
CA ASP A 12 -10.60 -1.24 1.15
C ASP A 12 -11.28 0.12 0.94
N GLN A 13 -10.59 1.04 0.27
CA GLN A 13 -11.16 2.35 -0.02
C GLN A 13 -12.39 2.25 -0.91
N LEU A 14 -12.33 1.40 -1.93
CA LEU A 14 -13.45 1.24 -2.86
C LEU A 14 -14.67 0.62 -2.20
N THR A 15 -14.46 -0.30 -1.26
CA THR A 15 -15.56 -1.02 -0.62
C THR A 15 -16.04 -0.37 0.68
N SER A 16 -15.33 0.64 1.18
CA SER A 16 -15.68 1.29 2.44
C SER A 16 -17.03 1.99 2.35
N GLU A 17 -17.84 1.88 3.40
CA GLU A 17 -19.10 2.59 3.45
C GLU A 17 -18.90 4.10 3.57
N TYR A 18 -17.70 4.53 3.94
CA TYR A 18 -17.33 5.96 3.97
C TYR A 18 -16.56 6.39 2.74
N GLY A 19 -16.27 5.45 1.83
CA GLY A 19 -15.58 5.72 0.58
C GLY A 19 -16.53 5.58 -0.60
N GLU A 20 -16.14 4.73 -1.56
CA GLU A 20 -16.88 4.59 -2.81
C GLU A 20 -18.08 3.63 -2.71
N LYS A 21 -18.10 2.79 -1.70
CA LYS A 21 -19.20 1.83 -1.46
C LYS A 21 -19.41 0.84 -2.61
N PHE A 22 -18.33 0.52 -3.34
CA PHE A 22 -18.46 -0.45 -4.42
C PHE A 22 -18.73 -1.85 -3.84
N PRO A 23 -19.53 -2.67 -4.53
CA PRO A 23 -19.63 -4.08 -4.16
C PRO A 23 -18.27 -4.75 -4.25
N ALA A 24 -18.06 -5.79 -3.45
CA ALA A 24 -16.77 -6.46 -3.37
C ALA A 24 -16.27 -6.95 -4.73
N ASP A 25 -17.15 -7.54 -5.54
CA ASP A 25 -16.74 -8.06 -6.85
C ASP A 25 -16.37 -6.94 -7.80
N ALA A 26 -17.06 -5.80 -7.75
CA ALA A 26 -16.71 -4.65 -8.58
C ALA A 26 -15.37 -4.06 -8.16
N ALA A 27 -15.11 -3.98 -6.85
CA ALA A 27 -13.82 -3.49 -6.35
C ALA A 27 -12.69 -4.43 -6.74
N GLN A 28 -12.92 -5.73 -6.65
CA GLN A 28 -11.91 -6.73 -7.02
C GLN A 28 -11.56 -6.61 -8.50
N TYR A 29 -12.58 -6.46 -9.36
CA TYR A 29 -12.37 -6.28 -10.77
C TYR A 29 -11.54 -5.02 -11.05
N ALA A 30 -11.88 -3.94 -10.36
CA ALA A 30 -11.18 -2.67 -10.56
C ALA A 30 -9.70 -2.77 -10.20
N ILE A 31 -9.38 -3.35 -9.04
CA ILE A 31 -7.97 -3.43 -8.63
C ILE A 31 -7.18 -4.42 -9.46
N ASP A 32 -7.83 -5.47 -9.96
CA ASP A 32 -7.15 -6.46 -10.81
C ASP A 32 -6.80 -5.87 -12.16
N ASN A 33 -7.47 -4.81 -12.58
CA ASN A 33 -7.25 -4.17 -13.86
C ASN A 33 -6.53 -2.82 -13.76
N VAL A 34 -6.13 -2.42 -12.57
CA VAL A 34 -5.34 -1.19 -12.39
C VAL A 34 -3.90 -1.48 -12.79
N GLU A 35 -3.36 -0.62 -13.65
CA GLU A 35 -1.94 -0.71 -14.00
C GLU A 35 -1.17 0.21 -13.07
N ALA A 36 -0.59 -0.37 -12.05
CA ALA A 36 0.18 0.39 -11.08
C ALA A 36 1.43 -0.40 -10.71
N ASP A 37 2.50 0.33 -10.38
CA ASP A 37 3.72 -0.28 -9.89
C ASP A 37 3.65 -0.31 -8.36
N TRP A 38 3.17 -1.44 -7.84
CA TRP A 38 2.98 -1.58 -6.40
C TRP A 38 4.30 -1.53 -5.64
N ASN A 39 5.39 -2.01 -6.26
CA ASN A 39 6.72 -1.92 -5.66
C ASN A 39 7.15 -0.46 -5.53
N ALA A 40 6.90 0.34 -6.55
CA ALA A 40 7.24 1.76 -6.50
C ALA A 40 6.41 2.48 -5.45
N ASN A 41 5.12 2.12 -5.32
CA ASN A 41 4.27 2.72 -4.30
C ASN A 41 4.79 2.40 -2.90
N ALA A 42 5.22 1.16 -2.67
CA ALA A 42 5.78 0.76 -1.39
C ALA A 42 7.06 1.54 -1.09
N LEU A 43 7.91 1.72 -2.08
CA LEU A 43 9.15 2.48 -1.91
C LEU A 43 8.87 3.94 -1.54
N GLU A 44 7.90 4.56 -2.22
CA GLU A 44 7.56 5.95 -1.90
C GLU A 44 7.02 6.09 -0.48
N LYS A 45 6.21 5.14 -0.04
CA LYS A 45 5.73 5.14 1.36
C LYS A 45 6.89 4.96 2.33
N ALA A 46 7.82 4.06 2.00
CA ALA A 46 8.99 3.83 2.85
C ALA A 46 9.81 5.12 3.00
N LYS A 47 9.98 5.86 1.91
CA LYS A 47 10.71 7.12 1.96
C LYS A 47 10.02 8.14 2.88
N LEU A 48 8.71 8.19 2.83
CA LEU A 48 7.96 9.09 3.71
C LEU A 48 8.18 8.74 5.19
N TYR A 49 8.12 7.46 5.53
CA TYR A 49 8.34 7.05 6.91
C TYR A 49 9.78 7.31 7.36
N ARG A 50 10.75 7.11 6.46
CA ARG A 50 12.13 7.41 6.77
C ARG A 50 12.35 8.90 7.01
N ASP A 51 11.81 9.74 6.11
CA ASP A 51 12.10 11.17 6.13
C ASP A 51 11.29 11.93 7.17
N GLN A 52 10.06 11.51 7.41
CA GLN A 52 9.16 12.22 8.33
C GLN A 52 9.03 11.56 9.69
N GLY A 53 9.15 10.24 9.73
CA GLY A 53 8.97 9.50 10.97
C GLY A 53 10.25 9.04 11.64
N SER A 54 11.39 9.17 10.96
CA SER A 54 12.68 8.72 11.47
C SER A 54 12.65 7.25 11.93
N MET A 55 11.89 6.42 11.23
CA MET A 55 11.71 5.02 11.60
C MET A 55 12.88 4.16 11.09
N SER A 56 13.17 3.11 11.83
CA SER A 56 14.15 2.13 11.38
C SER A 56 13.60 1.36 10.18
N LYS A 57 14.49 0.70 9.42
CA LYS A 57 14.06 -0.11 8.29
C LYS A 57 13.12 -1.22 8.73
N SER A 58 13.40 -1.84 9.87
CA SER A 58 12.54 -2.90 10.41
C SER A 58 11.14 -2.37 10.73
N ALA A 59 11.06 -1.20 11.36
CA ALA A 59 9.77 -0.59 11.69
C ALA A 59 9.02 -0.18 10.43
N ILE A 60 9.73 0.32 9.42
CA ILE A 60 9.11 0.67 8.14
C ILE A 60 8.52 -0.57 7.47
N HIS A 61 9.28 -1.67 7.45
CA HIS A 61 8.79 -2.92 6.87
C HIS A 61 7.51 -3.38 7.57
N ASP A 62 7.50 -3.35 8.89
CA ASP A 62 6.32 -3.75 9.66
C ASP A 62 5.13 -2.87 9.33
N GLN A 63 5.34 -1.56 9.21
CA GLN A 63 4.25 -0.63 8.89
C GLN A 63 3.72 -0.87 7.48
N LEU A 64 4.61 -1.15 6.52
CA LEU A 64 4.20 -1.39 5.14
C LEU A 64 3.34 -2.64 5.01
N THR A 65 3.63 -3.67 5.81
CA THR A 65 2.93 -4.95 5.69
C THR A 65 1.76 -5.11 6.67
N SER A 66 1.61 -4.20 7.63
CA SER A 66 0.57 -4.31 8.65
C SER A 66 -0.83 -4.23 8.03
N GLN A 67 -1.73 -5.11 8.46
CA GLN A 67 -3.12 -5.03 8.02
C GLN A 67 -3.83 -3.79 8.56
N TYR A 68 -3.26 -3.16 9.58
CA TYR A 68 -3.76 -1.89 10.10
C TYR A 68 -2.98 -0.70 9.57
N GLY A 69 -1.95 -0.95 8.75
CA GLY A 69 -1.15 0.08 8.12
C GLY A 69 -1.38 0.10 6.62
N GLU A 70 -0.30 -0.06 5.85
CA GLU A 70 -0.37 0.12 4.40
C GLU A 70 -0.81 -1.13 3.63
N GLN A 71 -0.70 -2.31 4.24
CA GLN A 71 -1.17 -3.58 3.66
C GLN A 71 -0.46 -3.98 2.37
N PHE A 72 0.80 -3.57 2.17
CA PHE A 72 1.60 -4.08 1.06
C PHE A 72 1.97 -5.54 1.32
N THR A 73 2.31 -6.27 0.26
CA THR A 73 2.77 -7.64 0.42
C THR A 73 4.20 -7.65 0.95
N GLU A 74 4.63 -8.82 1.47
CA GLU A 74 6.01 -8.98 1.94
C GLU A 74 7.00 -8.67 0.82
N SER A 75 6.72 -9.15 -0.38
CA SER A 75 7.58 -8.92 -1.54
C SER A 75 7.73 -7.44 -1.85
N GLU A 76 6.62 -6.71 -1.81
CA GLU A 76 6.63 -5.27 -2.07
C GLU A 76 7.38 -4.51 -1.00
N ALA A 77 7.18 -4.89 0.26
CA ALA A 77 7.89 -4.27 1.36
C ALA A 77 9.39 -4.58 1.30
N ASP A 78 9.74 -5.82 0.98
CA ASP A 78 11.14 -6.20 0.82
C ASP A 78 11.83 -5.38 -0.26
N TYR A 79 11.14 -5.18 -1.39
CA TYR A 79 11.67 -4.34 -2.46
C TYR A 79 11.91 -2.92 -1.96
N ALA A 80 10.95 -2.37 -1.24
CA ALA A 80 11.05 -1.00 -0.74
C ALA A 80 12.25 -0.84 0.19
N ILE A 81 12.42 -1.77 1.13
CA ILE A 81 13.53 -1.70 2.08
C ILE A 81 14.88 -1.87 1.37
N ALA A 82 14.95 -2.75 0.38
CA ALA A 82 16.20 -2.99 -0.35
C ALA A 82 16.62 -1.78 -1.17
N ASN A 83 15.69 -0.93 -1.57
CA ASN A 83 15.94 0.22 -2.41
C ASN A 83 15.89 1.54 -1.64
N LEU A 84 15.71 1.48 -0.35
CA LEU A 84 15.64 2.65 0.50
C LEU A 84 17.06 3.20 0.84
#